data_298b8637baf11eb7d0cfc7cd85029b60
#
_entry.id   298b8637baf11eb7d0cfc7cd85029b60
#
_cell.length_a   1.000
_cell.length_b   1.000
_cell.length_c   1.000
_cell.angle_alpha   90.00
_cell.angle_beta   90.00
_cell.angle_gamma   90.00
#
_symmetry.space_group_name_H-M   'P 1'
#
loop_
_entity.id
_entity.type
_entity.pdbx_description
1 polymer ?
#
loop_
_entity_poly.entity_id
_entity_poly.type
_entity_poly.pdbx_seq_one_letter_code
_entity_poly.pdbx_strand_id
1 'polypeptide(L)'
;MASFHYNITSYDFHTYFKLDDPVQVQYAKDFKVSITNEFHNELNQGSMRIFKTFNQSIGPHPNDYGMFESDTRSPETFLKILNYYQKKHGNLSVLIHPRSDESDLIDHTKNALWLGEKLPLKTEFLKGL
;
A
#
# COMPACT_ATOMS: atom_id res chain seq x y z
N MET A 1 -16.52 4.27 -18.21
CA MET A 1 -15.72 3.71 -17.13
C MET A 1 -15.33 4.82 -16.16
N ALA A 2 -15.56 4.61 -14.87
CA ALA A 2 -15.21 5.62 -13.87
C ALA A 2 -13.68 5.73 -13.74
N SER A 3 -13.21 6.93 -13.42
CA SER A 3 -11.82 7.20 -13.12
C SER A 3 -11.76 8.05 -11.86
N PHE A 4 -10.56 8.13 -11.26
CA PHE A 4 -10.36 9.01 -10.11
C PHE A 4 -10.46 10.47 -10.56
N HIS A 5 -10.57 11.37 -9.59
CA HIS A 5 -10.72 12.80 -9.80
C HIS A 5 -9.41 13.53 -9.47
N TYR A 6 -9.35 14.81 -9.83
CA TYR A 6 -8.24 15.71 -9.47
C TYR A 6 -6.88 15.19 -9.92
N ASN A 7 -6.82 14.64 -11.14
CA ASN A 7 -5.60 14.12 -11.78
C ASN A 7 -4.96 12.96 -11.02
N ILE A 8 -5.72 12.29 -10.18
CA ILE A 8 -5.26 11.03 -9.58
C ILE A 8 -5.51 9.91 -10.58
N THR A 9 -4.48 9.11 -10.85
CA THR A 9 -4.54 8.03 -11.84
C THR A 9 -4.60 6.64 -11.22
N SER A 10 -4.05 6.50 -10.00
CA SER A 10 -4.02 5.22 -9.30
C SER A 10 -3.78 5.45 -7.83
N TYR A 11 -3.92 4.36 -7.05
CA TYR A 11 -3.56 4.34 -5.63
C TYR A 11 -2.66 3.14 -5.36
N ASP A 12 -1.62 3.38 -4.56
CA ASP A 12 -0.71 2.36 -4.08
C ASP A 12 -0.97 2.12 -2.59
N PHE A 13 -0.95 0.84 -2.19
CA PHE A 13 -1.08 0.42 -0.81
C PHE A 13 0.23 -0.27 -0.42
N HIS A 14 0.97 0.32 0.51
CA HIS A 14 2.20 -0.27 1.05
C HIS A 14 1.92 -0.80 2.44
N THR A 15 1.99 -2.11 2.59
CA THR A 15 1.75 -2.78 3.88
C THR A 15 3.10 -3.08 4.51
N TYR A 16 3.30 -2.57 5.74
CA TYR A 16 4.56 -2.68 6.47
C TYR A 16 4.44 -3.66 7.62
N PHE A 17 5.51 -4.40 7.86
CA PHE A 17 5.59 -5.30 9.00
C PHE A 17 6.99 -5.20 9.61
N LYS A 18 7.03 -5.20 10.95
CA LYS A 18 8.29 -5.04 11.69
C LYS A 18 9.09 -6.33 11.62
N LEU A 19 10.31 -6.23 11.09
CA LEU A 19 11.11 -7.41 10.77
C LEU A 19 11.56 -8.19 12.00
N ASP A 20 11.72 -7.53 13.16
CA ASP A 20 12.12 -8.18 14.40
C ASP A 20 10.93 -8.69 15.24
N ASP A 21 9.72 -8.63 14.69
CA ASP A 21 8.50 -9.12 15.35
C ASP A 21 7.94 -10.32 14.57
N PRO A 22 8.25 -11.56 15.00
CA PRO A 22 7.81 -12.76 14.27
C PRO A 22 6.29 -12.87 14.12
N VAL A 23 5.53 -12.39 15.12
CA VAL A 23 4.06 -12.42 15.06
C VAL A 23 3.56 -11.50 13.96
N GLN A 24 4.12 -10.30 13.88
CA GLN A 24 3.74 -9.33 12.85
C GLN A 24 4.15 -9.81 11.46
N VAL A 25 5.35 -10.40 11.32
CA VAL A 25 5.80 -10.97 10.06
C VAL A 25 4.83 -12.05 9.58
N GLN A 26 4.43 -12.96 10.48
CA GLN A 26 3.49 -14.01 10.10
C GLN A 26 2.12 -13.46 9.75
N TYR A 27 1.65 -12.47 10.51
CA TYR A 27 0.36 -11.84 10.20
C TYR A 27 0.38 -11.20 8.80
N ALA A 28 1.49 -10.56 8.43
CA ALA A 28 1.63 -9.95 7.11
C ALA A 28 1.59 -11.00 5.99
N LYS A 29 2.24 -12.14 6.18
CA LYS A 29 2.19 -13.25 5.22
C LYS A 29 0.75 -13.75 5.05
N ASP A 30 0.05 -13.98 6.15
CA ASP A 30 -1.33 -14.46 6.14
C ASP A 30 -2.26 -13.42 5.50
N PHE A 31 -2.05 -12.15 5.78
CA PHE A 31 -2.82 -11.06 5.21
C PHE A 31 -2.65 -11.02 3.69
N LYS A 32 -1.40 -11.14 3.22
CA LYS A 32 -1.13 -11.16 1.77
C LYS A 32 -1.84 -12.32 1.08
N VAL A 33 -1.83 -13.51 1.68
CA VAL A 33 -2.54 -14.67 1.15
C VAL A 33 -4.05 -14.39 1.11
N SER A 34 -4.60 -13.81 2.18
CA SER A 34 -6.03 -13.50 2.23
C SER A 34 -6.42 -12.48 1.17
N ILE A 35 -5.59 -11.47 0.94
CA ILE A 35 -5.82 -10.47 -0.12
C ILE A 35 -5.85 -11.16 -1.48
N THR A 36 -4.90 -12.04 -1.74
CA THR A 36 -4.81 -12.74 -3.01
C THR A 36 -6.04 -13.59 -3.27
N ASN A 37 -6.56 -14.24 -2.24
CA ASN A 37 -7.78 -15.04 -2.35
C ASN A 37 -9.02 -14.19 -2.52
N GLU A 38 -9.15 -13.13 -1.72
CA GLU A 38 -10.32 -12.24 -1.75
C GLU A 38 -10.44 -11.52 -3.08
N PHE A 39 -9.31 -11.07 -3.64
CA PHE A 39 -9.26 -10.27 -4.86
C PHE A 39 -8.83 -11.09 -6.08
N HIS A 40 -9.06 -12.39 -6.06
CA HIS A 40 -8.68 -13.29 -7.14
C HIS A 40 -9.20 -12.81 -8.50
N ASN A 41 -10.44 -12.38 -8.58
CA ASN A 41 -11.04 -11.91 -9.84
C ASN A 41 -10.40 -10.62 -10.31
N GLU A 42 -10.22 -9.65 -9.40
CA GLU A 42 -9.63 -8.37 -9.72
C GLU A 42 -8.17 -8.53 -10.18
N LEU A 43 -7.42 -9.42 -9.54
CA LEU A 43 -6.04 -9.72 -9.93
C LEU A 43 -6.00 -10.36 -11.33
N ASN A 44 -6.89 -11.30 -11.61
CA ASN A 44 -6.96 -11.96 -12.92
C ASN A 44 -7.38 -11.01 -14.02
N GLN A 45 -8.27 -10.06 -13.72
CA GLN A 45 -8.76 -9.08 -14.67
C GLN A 45 -7.82 -7.90 -14.88
N GLY A 46 -6.81 -7.77 -14.01
CA GLY A 46 -5.85 -6.67 -14.07
C GLY A 46 -6.33 -5.36 -13.46
N SER A 47 -7.47 -5.35 -12.77
CA SER A 47 -7.94 -4.15 -12.06
C SER A 47 -7.20 -3.93 -10.75
N MET A 48 -6.47 -4.92 -10.28
CA MET A 48 -5.61 -4.85 -9.11
C MET A 48 -4.31 -5.58 -9.41
N ARG A 49 -3.20 -5.09 -8.85
CA ARG A 49 -1.92 -5.79 -8.88
C ARG A 49 -1.41 -5.95 -7.45
N ILE A 50 -0.66 -7.02 -7.22
CA ILE A 50 0.05 -7.24 -5.97
C ILE A 50 1.46 -7.72 -6.30
N PHE A 51 2.45 -7.22 -5.58
CA PHE A 51 3.85 -7.42 -5.92
C PHE A 51 4.53 -8.28 -4.86
N LYS A 52 5.78 -8.67 -5.15
CA LYS A 52 6.55 -9.51 -4.23
C LYS A 52 6.79 -8.78 -2.91
N THR A 53 7.02 -9.57 -1.86
CA THR A 53 7.32 -9.04 -0.54
C THR A 53 8.83 -8.76 -0.42
N PHE A 54 9.15 -7.62 0.17
CA PHE A 54 10.52 -7.25 0.52
C PHE A 54 10.73 -7.49 2.02
N ASN A 55 11.69 -8.32 2.36
CA ASN A 55 12.02 -8.67 3.74
C ASN A 55 13.17 -7.83 4.27
N GLN A 56 13.33 -6.63 3.74
CA GLN A 56 14.33 -5.65 4.16
C GLN A 56 13.82 -4.26 3.81
N SER A 57 14.37 -3.25 4.47
CA SER A 57 14.05 -1.87 4.12
C SER A 57 14.53 -1.57 2.71
N ILE A 58 13.69 -0.89 1.92
CA ILE A 58 13.99 -0.56 0.54
C ILE A 58 13.47 0.84 0.23
N GLY A 59 14.28 1.62 -0.51
CA GLY A 59 13.90 2.96 -0.99
C GLY A 59 13.48 3.88 0.14
N PRO A 60 12.35 4.58 -0.02
CA PRO A 60 11.85 5.53 0.97
C PRO A 60 11.19 4.89 2.18
N HIS A 61 11.11 3.56 2.21
CA HIS A 61 10.38 2.85 3.26
C HIS A 61 11.18 2.77 4.56
N PRO A 62 10.51 2.71 5.72
CA PRO A 62 11.19 2.82 7.02
C PRO A 62 12.20 1.71 7.26
N ASN A 63 13.27 2.06 8.01
CA ASN A 63 14.23 1.06 8.48
C ASN A 63 13.52 0.05 9.39
N ASP A 64 14.05 -1.19 9.42
CA ASP A 64 13.56 -2.27 10.27
C ASP A 64 12.17 -2.80 9.87
N TYR A 65 11.65 -2.39 8.73
CA TYR A 65 10.36 -2.86 8.21
C TYR A 65 10.51 -3.55 6.88
N GLY A 66 9.81 -4.68 6.72
CA GLY A 66 9.52 -5.25 5.41
C GLY A 66 8.25 -4.64 4.84
N MET A 67 7.94 -4.95 3.61
CA MET A 67 6.83 -4.31 2.92
C MET A 67 6.35 -5.14 1.73
N PHE A 68 5.05 -5.13 1.47
CA PHE A 68 4.55 -5.52 0.15
C PHE A 68 3.57 -4.46 -0.35
N GLU A 69 3.47 -4.37 -1.66
CA GLU A 69 2.67 -3.35 -2.32
C GLU A 69 1.55 -3.97 -3.12
N SER A 70 0.39 -3.32 -3.13
CA SER A 70 -0.67 -3.55 -4.09
C SER A 70 -1.09 -2.22 -4.69
N ASP A 71 -1.70 -2.25 -5.86
CA ASP A 71 -2.19 -1.03 -6.48
C ASP A 71 -3.43 -1.28 -7.32
N THR A 72 -4.13 -0.19 -7.64
CA THR A 72 -5.28 -0.24 -8.53
C THR A 72 -5.46 1.09 -9.26
N ARG A 73 -5.96 1.00 -10.49
CA ARG A 73 -6.39 2.16 -11.28
C ARG A 73 -7.91 2.29 -11.35
N SER A 74 -8.62 1.38 -10.69
CA SER A 74 -10.09 1.33 -10.73
C SER A 74 -10.67 1.89 -9.44
N PRO A 75 -11.50 2.96 -9.50
CA PRO A 75 -12.17 3.47 -8.30
C PRO A 75 -13.05 2.44 -7.60
N GLU A 76 -13.72 1.60 -8.36
CA GLU A 76 -14.56 0.54 -7.78
C GLU A 76 -13.71 -0.47 -7.01
N THR A 77 -12.62 -0.92 -7.61
CA THR A 77 -11.69 -1.85 -6.97
C THR A 77 -10.99 -1.18 -5.79
N PHE A 78 -10.64 0.10 -5.92
CA PHE A 78 -10.04 0.88 -4.83
C PHE A 78 -10.93 0.83 -3.58
N LEU A 79 -12.22 1.07 -3.74
CA LEU A 79 -13.12 1.06 -2.58
C LEU A 79 -13.16 -0.31 -1.91
N LYS A 80 -13.20 -1.39 -2.68
CA LYS A 80 -13.17 -2.74 -2.14
C LYS A 80 -11.87 -3.02 -1.38
N ILE A 81 -10.72 -2.65 -1.98
CA ILE A 81 -9.42 -2.84 -1.34
C ILE A 81 -9.34 -2.03 -0.06
N LEU A 82 -9.73 -0.76 -0.11
CA LEU A 82 -9.69 0.11 1.06
C LEU A 82 -10.50 -0.49 2.20
N ASN A 83 -11.73 -0.90 1.94
CA ASN A 83 -12.61 -1.45 2.97
C ASN A 83 -12.06 -2.77 3.53
N TYR A 84 -11.51 -3.62 2.67
CA TYR A 84 -10.91 -4.88 3.12
C TYR A 84 -9.70 -4.62 4.04
N TYR A 85 -8.82 -3.71 3.62
CA TYR A 85 -7.63 -3.37 4.41
C TYR A 85 -8.03 -2.73 5.73
N GLN A 86 -9.02 -1.83 5.72
CA GLN A 86 -9.50 -1.20 6.96
C GLN A 86 -9.94 -2.25 7.98
N LYS A 87 -10.60 -3.30 7.53
CA LYS A 87 -11.14 -4.32 8.42
C LYS A 87 -10.13 -5.40 8.80
N LYS A 88 -9.09 -5.61 7.99
CA LYS A 88 -8.24 -6.80 8.10
C LYS A 88 -6.77 -6.52 8.35
N HIS A 89 -6.32 -5.27 8.35
CA HIS A 89 -4.88 -5.00 8.47
C HIS A 89 -4.30 -5.32 9.87
N GLY A 90 -5.15 -5.50 10.87
CA GLY A 90 -4.68 -5.85 12.22
C GLY A 90 -3.76 -4.77 12.80
N ASN A 91 -2.57 -5.18 13.22
CA ASN A 91 -1.55 -4.27 13.75
C ASN A 91 -0.57 -3.75 12.69
N LEU A 92 -0.79 -4.11 11.42
CA LEU A 92 0.08 -3.65 10.36
C LEU A 92 -0.21 -2.20 10.04
N SER A 93 0.84 -1.46 9.69
CA SER A 93 0.68 -0.10 9.15
C SER A 93 0.56 -0.17 7.65
N VAL A 94 -0.36 0.59 7.09
CA VAL A 94 -0.55 0.66 5.64
C VAL A 94 -0.52 2.11 5.19
N LEU A 95 0.43 2.42 4.31
CA LEU A 95 0.49 3.70 3.62
C LEU A 95 -0.35 3.59 2.35
N ILE A 96 -1.31 4.49 2.21
CA ILE A 96 -2.17 4.56 1.03
C ILE A 96 -1.90 5.90 0.37
N HIS A 97 -1.28 5.88 -0.81
CA HIS A 97 -0.99 7.14 -1.48
C HIS A 97 -1.46 7.13 -2.91
N PRO A 98 -1.91 8.30 -3.41
CA PRO A 98 -2.28 8.42 -4.80
C PRO A 98 -1.03 8.53 -5.68
N ARG A 99 -1.23 8.33 -6.98
CA ARG A 99 -0.31 8.82 -8.00
C ARG A 99 -1.05 9.89 -8.77
N SER A 100 -0.50 11.09 -8.77
CA SER A 100 -1.16 12.25 -9.35
C SER A 100 -0.18 13.05 -10.21
N ASP A 101 -0.59 14.26 -10.60
CA ASP A 101 0.27 15.21 -11.31
C ASP A 101 1.21 15.97 -10.37
N GLU A 102 1.14 15.70 -9.06
CA GLU A 102 2.09 16.25 -8.09
C GLU A 102 3.30 15.33 -7.95
N SER A 103 4.31 15.73 -7.15
CA SER A 103 5.52 14.95 -6.99
C SER A 103 5.29 13.69 -6.14
N ASP A 104 6.22 12.73 -6.26
CA ASP A 104 6.21 11.55 -5.40
C ASP A 104 6.28 11.93 -3.92
N LEU A 105 7.06 12.96 -3.58
CA LEU A 105 7.15 13.42 -2.21
C LEU A 105 5.79 13.88 -1.68
N ILE A 106 5.08 14.70 -2.44
CA ILE A 106 3.76 15.20 -2.05
C ILE A 106 2.76 14.04 -1.94
N ASP A 107 2.76 13.12 -2.91
CA ASP A 107 1.83 12.00 -2.92
C ASP A 107 2.06 11.04 -1.75
N HIS A 108 3.32 10.87 -1.31
CA HIS A 108 3.67 10.00 -0.19
C HIS A 108 3.53 10.67 1.18
N THR A 109 3.34 11.99 1.23
CA THR A 109 3.30 12.74 2.50
C THR A 109 1.99 13.50 2.66
N LYS A 110 1.86 14.65 2.02
CA LYS A 110 0.68 15.51 2.17
C LYS A 110 -0.60 14.83 1.72
N ASN A 111 -0.54 14.07 0.62
CA ASN A 111 -1.72 13.43 0.01
C ASN A 111 -1.94 12.00 0.50
N ALA A 112 -1.13 11.51 1.42
CA ALA A 112 -1.18 10.12 1.86
C ALA A 112 -2.18 9.91 2.99
N LEU A 113 -2.71 8.70 3.02
CA LEU A 113 -3.53 8.19 4.12
C LEU A 113 -2.77 7.06 4.80
N TRP A 114 -3.00 6.88 6.10
CA TRP A 114 -2.41 5.79 6.84
C TRP A 114 -3.50 5.00 7.56
N LEU A 115 -3.37 3.67 7.50
CA LEU A 115 -4.09 2.77 8.40
C LEU A 115 -3.08 2.31 9.45
N GLY A 116 -3.53 2.26 10.71
CA GLY A 116 -2.64 1.93 11.81
C GLY A 116 -1.69 3.08 12.12
N GLU A 117 -0.50 2.74 12.56
CA GLU A 117 0.50 3.73 12.95
C GLU A 117 1.16 4.34 11.72
N LYS A 118 1.30 5.67 11.71
CA LYS A 118 2.06 6.37 10.68
C LYS A 118 3.55 6.15 10.94
N LEU A 119 4.27 5.66 9.95
CA LEU A 119 5.70 5.37 10.07
C LEU A 119 6.53 6.45 9.38
N PRO A 120 7.76 6.71 9.86
CA PRO A 120 8.62 7.71 9.24
C PRO A 120 9.22 7.19 7.93
N LEU A 121 8.88 7.84 6.83
CA LEU A 121 9.48 7.52 5.53
C LEU A 121 10.83 8.22 5.40
N LYS A 122 11.73 7.61 4.63
CA LYS A 122 13.01 8.22 4.26
C LYS A 122 12.77 9.13 3.05
N THR A 123 12.28 10.34 3.31
CA THR A 123 11.80 11.25 2.27
C THR A 123 12.89 11.70 1.32
N GLU A 124 14.18 11.56 1.68
CA GLU A 124 15.28 11.88 0.79
C GLU A 124 15.31 10.99 -0.46
N PHE A 125 14.63 9.84 -0.44
CA PHE A 125 14.50 8.97 -1.61
C PHE A 125 13.30 9.32 -2.49
N LEU A 126 12.51 10.32 -2.10
CA LEU A 126 11.33 10.75 -2.85
C LEU A 126 11.65 12.06 -3.56
N LYS A 127 11.26 12.18 -4.81
CA LYS A 127 11.50 13.39 -5.58
C LYS A 127 10.46 14.44 -5.25
N GLY A 128 10.92 15.63 -4.88
CA GLY A 128 10.07 16.80 -4.73
C GLY A 128 10.13 17.68 -5.98
N LEU A 129 9.26 18.66 -6.01
CA LEU A 129 9.26 19.67 -7.05
C LEU A 129 10.07 20.88 -6.61
#